data_9e76771a39d0650c1f9652664340633a
#
_entry.id   9e76771a39d0650c1f9652664340633a
#
_cell.length_a   1.000
_cell.length_b   1.000
_cell.length_c   1.000
_cell.angle_alpha   90.00
_cell.angle_beta   90.00
_cell.angle_gamma   90.00
#
_symmetry.space_group_name_H-M   'P 1'
#
loop_
_entity.id
_entity.type
_entity.pdbx_description
1 polymer ?
#
loop_
_entity_poly.entity_id
_entity_poly.type
_entity_poly.pdbx_seq_one_letter_code
_entity_poly.pdbx_strand_id
1 'polypeptide(L)'
;MWVLASKTLSSVPFPFLYNPIPNRHSSSSKLKLNSSVKFEYETERGLDFETGESFFRHESATGRDLGVLAAALYKKSKARLRILDGLCGCGIRSLRYLVEAEADFVLANDANDDCRDVICRNLSKVPRGSDDEPRWTVTHTDANRVMTECYLQREFFDLIDIDSFGSDSSFLRPAINALRFDGLLYLTSTDGYSSGGHRPHHSLAAYGAYVRPLPYSNEIGLRMLIGGAVREASVLGLRVVPLFSYYSYHGPVFRVMLRVNRGKLSDNSHYSFVSYCHQCGNSQTFHGMNSVRLVAPVAMQSPLSSRGRFGQDLFTTPPILQKC
;
A
#
# COMPACT_ATOMS: atom_id res chain seq x y z
N MET A 1 50.01 -5.51 -0.08
CA MET A 1 50.22 -4.06 -0.28
C MET A 1 49.76 -3.73 -1.69
N TRP A 2 48.48 -3.36 -1.87
CA TRP A 2 47.94 -2.96 -3.17
C TRP A 2 47.48 -1.51 -3.05
N VAL A 3 48.07 -0.66 -3.84
CA VAL A 3 47.76 0.77 -3.91
C VAL A 3 46.61 0.94 -4.88
N LEU A 4 45.47 1.42 -4.39
CA LEU A 4 44.32 1.84 -5.22
C LEU A 4 44.55 3.28 -5.66
N ALA A 5 44.77 3.46 -6.97
CA ALA A 5 44.84 4.79 -7.61
C ALA A 5 43.40 5.36 -7.68
N SER A 6 43.20 6.49 -7.04
CA SER A 6 41.99 7.30 -7.14
C SER A 6 41.92 7.99 -8.50
N LYS A 7 40.96 7.59 -9.36
CA LYS A 7 40.54 8.40 -10.49
C LYS A 7 39.44 9.34 -10.04
N THR A 8 39.72 10.62 -10.08
CA THR A 8 38.76 11.70 -9.90
C THR A 8 37.71 11.64 -11.01
N LEU A 9 36.45 11.37 -10.62
CA LEU A 9 35.30 11.53 -11.48
C LEU A 9 34.95 13.01 -11.54
N SER A 10 35.06 13.60 -12.74
CA SER A 10 34.56 14.93 -13.03
C SER A 10 33.05 15.00 -12.83
N SER A 11 32.62 15.97 -12.03
CA SER A 11 31.23 16.30 -11.79
C SER A 11 30.54 16.78 -13.07
N VAL A 12 29.60 16.01 -13.58
CA VAL A 12 28.63 16.48 -14.57
C VAL A 12 27.42 16.96 -13.79
N PRO A 13 27.00 18.22 -13.90
CA PRO A 13 25.81 18.69 -13.23
C PRO A 13 24.56 18.16 -13.96
N PHE A 14 23.74 17.40 -13.27
CA PHE A 14 22.38 17.10 -13.72
C PHE A 14 21.52 18.38 -13.61
N PRO A 15 20.86 18.82 -14.68
CA PRO A 15 19.90 19.92 -14.55
C PRO A 15 18.63 19.40 -13.87
N PHE A 16 18.43 19.78 -12.62
CA PHE A 16 17.12 19.76 -12.01
C PHE A 16 16.24 20.79 -12.72
N LEU A 17 15.34 20.32 -13.56
CA LEU A 17 14.25 21.15 -14.08
C LEU A 17 13.23 21.34 -12.94
N TYR A 18 13.46 22.38 -12.15
CA TYR A 18 12.48 22.94 -11.24
C TYR A 18 11.57 23.82 -12.10
N ASN A 19 10.36 23.37 -12.40
CA ASN A 19 9.33 24.23 -12.95
C ASN A 19 8.71 25.01 -11.79
N PRO A 20 8.89 26.34 -11.71
CA PRO A 20 8.21 27.14 -10.70
C PRO A 20 6.72 27.20 -11.05
N ILE A 21 5.89 26.87 -10.07
CA ILE A 21 4.43 27.08 -10.12
C ILE A 21 4.19 28.57 -10.32
N PRO A 22 3.40 29.00 -11.32
CA PRO A 22 3.14 30.42 -11.51
C PRO A 22 2.32 30.97 -10.34
N ASN A 23 2.86 31.99 -9.68
CA ASN A 23 2.16 32.81 -8.70
C ASN A 23 0.86 33.36 -9.34
N ARG A 24 -0.29 32.87 -8.90
CA ARG A 24 -1.56 33.51 -9.17
C ARG A 24 -1.66 34.75 -8.30
N HIS A 25 -1.63 35.91 -8.95
CA HIS A 25 -1.95 37.18 -8.34
C HIS A 25 -3.31 37.11 -7.64
N SER A 26 -3.32 37.51 -6.37
CA SER A 26 -4.50 37.73 -5.56
C SER A 26 -5.37 38.84 -6.19
N SER A 27 -6.46 38.44 -6.81
CA SER A 27 -7.59 39.36 -7.02
C SER A 27 -8.49 39.24 -5.78
N SER A 28 -8.59 40.33 -5.03
CA SER A 28 -9.54 40.47 -3.94
C SER A 28 -10.96 40.38 -4.47
N SER A 29 -11.58 39.20 -4.34
CA SER A 29 -13.00 39.03 -4.51
C SER A 29 -13.68 38.86 -3.16
N LYS A 30 -14.59 39.78 -2.89
CA LYS A 30 -15.46 39.91 -1.72
C LYS A 30 -15.92 38.54 -1.20
N LEU A 31 -15.62 38.28 0.07
CA LEU A 31 -16.21 37.21 0.86
C LEU A 31 -17.73 37.25 0.73
N LYS A 32 -18.29 36.33 -0.03
CA LYS A 32 -19.70 35.92 0.14
C LYS A 32 -19.73 34.92 1.30
N LEU A 33 -20.00 35.48 2.46
CA LEU A 33 -20.46 34.68 3.62
C LEU A 33 -21.87 34.24 3.30
N ASN A 34 -22.05 33.02 2.80
CA ASN A 34 -23.27 32.18 2.88
C ASN A 34 -23.06 30.95 1.97
N SER A 35 -22.34 29.97 2.47
CA SER A 35 -22.65 28.60 2.12
C SER A 35 -22.87 27.86 3.44
N SER A 36 -24.11 27.51 3.71
CA SER A 36 -24.45 26.50 4.70
C SER A 36 -23.64 25.25 4.31
N VAL A 37 -22.60 24.93 5.09
CA VAL A 37 -21.88 23.67 4.98
C VAL A 37 -22.93 22.60 5.17
N LYS A 38 -23.31 21.88 4.11
CA LYS A 38 -24.16 20.71 4.20
C LYS A 38 -23.30 19.64 4.86
N PHE A 39 -23.49 19.42 6.14
CA PHE A 39 -22.96 18.25 6.81
C PHE A 39 -23.72 17.04 6.26
N GLU A 40 -23.07 16.21 5.49
CA GLU A 40 -23.64 14.93 5.09
C GLU A 40 -23.47 13.97 6.25
N TYR A 41 -24.59 13.57 6.84
CA TYR A 41 -24.67 12.56 7.88
C TYR A 41 -24.85 11.20 7.22
N GLU A 42 -24.05 10.26 7.63
CA GLU A 42 -24.08 8.89 7.15
C GLU A 42 -24.21 7.92 8.32
N THR A 43 -24.72 6.74 8.03
CA THR A 43 -24.82 5.65 9.01
C THR A 43 -24.15 4.40 8.47
N GLU A 44 -23.19 3.85 9.19
CA GLU A 44 -22.56 2.57 8.85
C GLU A 44 -22.53 1.65 10.07
N ARG A 45 -23.10 0.45 9.92
CA ARG A 45 -23.22 -0.55 11.00
C ARG A 45 -23.83 -0.01 12.30
N GLY A 46 -24.79 0.90 12.17
CA GLY A 46 -25.48 1.51 13.32
C GLY A 46 -24.71 2.65 13.98
N LEU A 47 -23.58 3.07 13.42
CA LEU A 47 -22.85 4.25 13.85
C LEU A 47 -23.13 5.41 12.92
N ASP A 48 -23.65 6.50 13.47
CA ASP A 48 -23.85 7.75 12.76
C ASP A 48 -22.56 8.56 12.76
N PHE A 49 -22.20 9.16 11.64
CA PHE A 49 -21.01 9.98 11.50
C PHE A 49 -21.19 11.05 10.42
N GLU A 50 -20.30 12.02 10.43
CA GLU A 50 -20.25 13.09 9.42
C GLU A 50 -19.13 12.77 8.45
N THR A 51 -19.36 12.99 7.14
CA THR A 51 -18.32 12.84 6.12
C THR A 51 -17.55 14.14 5.88
N GLY A 52 -18.20 15.30 6.10
CA GLY A 52 -17.65 16.59 5.73
C GLY A 52 -17.31 16.62 4.23
N GLU A 53 -16.18 17.24 3.90
CA GLU A 53 -15.65 17.26 2.53
C GLU A 53 -14.72 16.08 2.23
N SER A 54 -14.57 15.13 3.16
CA SER A 54 -13.70 13.99 2.95
C SER A 54 -14.32 12.97 1.98
N PHE A 55 -13.45 12.27 1.26
CA PHE A 55 -13.91 11.20 0.39
C PHE A 55 -14.47 10.04 1.21
N PHE A 56 -15.74 9.73 1.00
CA PHE A 56 -16.40 8.57 1.58
C PHE A 56 -17.07 7.72 0.49
N ARG A 57 -17.06 6.41 0.67
CA ARG A 57 -17.67 5.46 -0.26
C ARG A 57 -18.31 4.31 0.50
N HIS A 58 -19.63 4.14 0.33
CA HIS A 58 -20.41 3.06 0.97
C HIS A 58 -19.91 1.66 0.59
N GLU A 59 -19.55 1.44 -0.67
CA GLU A 59 -19.09 0.16 -1.18
C GLU A 59 -17.79 -0.32 -0.49
N SER A 60 -17.07 0.59 0.14
CA SER A 60 -15.89 0.27 0.95
C SER A 60 -16.21 -0.27 2.35
N ALA A 61 -17.49 -0.31 2.76
CA ALA A 61 -17.92 -0.80 4.07
C ALA A 61 -17.40 -2.22 4.37
N THR A 62 -17.49 -3.15 3.42
CA THR A 62 -16.96 -4.51 3.58
C THR A 62 -15.46 -4.52 3.90
N GLY A 63 -14.69 -3.62 3.25
CA GLY A 63 -13.26 -3.49 3.56
C GLY A 63 -13.01 -2.99 4.99
N ARG A 64 -13.81 -2.04 5.46
CA ARG A 64 -13.77 -1.57 6.86
C ARG A 64 -14.21 -2.67 7.84
N ASP A 65 -15.27 -3.44 7.51
CA ASP A 65 -15.73 -4.58 8.32
C ASP A 65 -14.61 -5.60 8.55
N LEU A 66 -13.85 -5.94 7.51
CA LEU A 66 -12.74 -6.89 7.60
C LEU A 66 -11.60 -6.37 8.50
N GLY A 67 -11.30 -5.07 8.43
CA GLY A 67 -10.32 -4.42 9.31
C GLY A 67 -10.75 -4.48 10.77
N VAL A 68 -12.00 -4.09 11.05
CA VAL A 68 -12.60 -4.10 12.39
C VAL A 68 -12.65 -5.52 12.96
N LEU A 69 -13.09 -6.50 12.15
CA LEU A 69 -13.11 -7.90 12.55
C LEU A 69 -11.73 -8.42 12.92
N ALA A 70 -10.71 -8.12 12.11
CA ALA A 70 -9.34 -8.52 12.39
C ALA A 70 -8.82 -7.89 13.69
N ALA A 71 -9.12 -6.60 13.93
CA ALA A 71 -8.78 -5.88 15.15
C ALA A 71 -9.45 -6.51 16.39
N ALA A 72 -10.74 -6.80 16.30
CA ALA A 72 -11.51 -7.44 17.39
C ALA A 72 -10.98 -8.85 17.72
N LEU A 73 -10.66 -9.64 16.70
CA LEU A 73 -10.06 -10.97 16.90
C LEU A 73 -8.65 -10.89 17.50
N TYR A 74 -7.87 -9.88 17.08
CA TYR A 74 -6.55 -9.64 17.64
C TYR A 74 -6.67 -9.26 19.13
N LYS A 75 -7.59 -8.35 19.49
CA LYS A 75 -7.83 -7.96 20.88
C LYS A 75 -8.22 -9.14 21.78
N LYS A 76 -9.03 -10.07 21.28
CA LYS A 76 -9.38 -11.29 22.04
C LYS A 76 -8.17 -12.15 22.38
N SER A 77 -7.11 -12.08 21.58
CA SER A 77 -5.87 -12.86 21.80
C SER A 77 -4.79 -12.09 22.59
N LYS A 78 -4.95 -10.78 22.73
CA LYS A 78 -4.01 -9.85 23.38
C LYS A 78 -4.75 -8.97 24.37
N ALA A 79 -4.11 -8.61 25.47
CA ALA A 79 -4.73 -7.79 26.50
C ALA A 79 -4.93 -6.32 26.08
N ARG A 80 -4.21 -5.85 25.07
CA ARG A 80 -4.20 -4.45 24.61
C ARG A 80 -4.28 -4.36 23.10
N LEU A 81 -4.95 -3.31 22.61
CA LEU A 81 -5.08 -3.00 21.18
C LEU A 81 -4.86 -1.50 20.94
N ARG A 82 -3.70 -1.13 20.42
CA ARG A 82 -3.37 0.22 19.96
C ARG A 82 -3.37 0.24 18.44
N ILE A 83 -4.10 1.17 17.84
CA ILE A 83 -4.27 1.27 16.39
C ILE A 83 -3.77 2.61 15.90
N LEU A 84 -3.06 2.61 14.76
CA LEU A 84 -2.79 3.79 13.95
C LEU A 84 -3.61 3.68 12.66
N ASP A 85 -4.54 4.62 12.47
CA ASP A 85 -5.26 4.86 11.24
C ASP A 85 -4.55 5.99 10.50
N GLY A 86 -3.70 5.62 9.53
CA GLY A 86 -2.71 6.56 8.96
C GLY A 86 -3.28 7.57 7.98
N LEU A 87 -4.46 7.29 7.40
CA LEU A 87 -5.14 8.08 6.36
C LEU A 87 -6.65 8.03 6.63
N CYS A 88 -7.08 8.59 7.76
CA CYS A 88 -8.38 8.30 8.36
C CYS A 88 -9.57 9.01 7.68
N GLY A 89 -9.34 10.01 6.80
CA GLY A 89 -10.39 10.78 6.14
C GLY A 89 -11.32 11.45 7.15
N CYS A 90 -12.61 11.09 7.15
CA CYS A 90 -13.57 11.58 8.16
C CYS A 90 -13.48 10.88 9.53
N GLY A 91 -12.60 9.90 9.70
CA GLY A 91 -12.40 9.17 10.95
C GLY A 91 -13.40 8.04 11.21
N ILE A 92 -14.23 7.64 10.23
CA ILE A 92 -15.21 6.55 10.42
C ILE A 92 -14.52 5.23 10.79
N ARG A 93 -13.38 4.91 10.18
CA ARG A 93 -12.63 3.70 10.47
C ARG A 93 -12.09 3.71 11.90
N SER A 94 -11.50 4.84 12.31
CA SER A 94 -11.05 5.09 13.69
C SER A 94 -12.19 4.95 14.70
N LEU A 95 -13.37 5.54 14.41
CA LEU A 95 -14.57 5.42 15.24
C LEU A 95 -14.99 3.95 15.39
N ARG A 96 -15.05 3.21 14.30
CA ARG A 96 -15.41 1.79 14.31
C ARG A 96 -14.41 0.92 15.09
N TYR A 97 -13.11 1.21 14.99
CA TYR A 97 -12.11 0.54 15.82
C TYR A 97 -12.31 0.78 17.30
N LEU A 98 -12.68 2.01 17.70
CA LEU A 98 -12.95 2.35 19.09
C LEU A 98 -14.20 1.69 19.64
N VAL A 99 -15.27 1.60 18.83
CA VAL A 99 -16.59 1.12 19.27
C VAL A 99 -16.72 -0.39 19.08
N GLU A 100 -16.46 -0.90 17.87
CA GLU A 100 -16.74 -2.30 17.53
C GLU A 100 -15.57 -3.24 17.86
N ALA A 101 -14.31 -2.79 17.69
CA ALA A 101 -13.15 -3.58 18.08
C ALA A 101 -12.68 -3.28 19.52
N GLU A 102 -13.33 -2.34 20.20
CA GLU A 102 -13.02 -1.90 21.57
C GLU A 102 -11.53 -1.54 21.74
N ALA A 103 -10.95 -0.86 20.73
CA ALA A 103 -9.55 -0.44 20.79
C ALA A 103 -9.28 0.40 22.06
N ASP A 104 -8.17 0.12 22.73
CA ASP A 104 -7.77 0.88 23.92
C ASP A 104 -7.25 2.25 23.54
N PHE A 105 -6.63 2.35 22.34
CA PHE A 105 -6.12 3.60 21.82
C PHE A 105 -6.15 3.61 20.29
N VAL A 106 -6.58 4.74 19.71
CA VAL A 106 -6.51 5.01 18.28
C VAL A 106 -5.83 6.33 18.02
N LEU A 107 -4.74 6.31 17.24
CA LEU A 107 -4.16 7.49 16.64
C LEU A 107 -4.74 7.65 15.24
N ALA A 108 -5.65 8.63 15.08
CA ALA A 108 -6.28 8.97 13.81
C ALA A 108 -5.48 10.08 13.13
N ASN A 109 -4.94 9.80 11.95
CA ASN A 109 -4.14 10.78 11.20
C ASN A 109 -4.71 11.00 9.81
N ASP A 110 -4.79 12.25 9.40
CA ASP A 110 -4.97 12.64 8.01
C ASP A 110 -4.18 13.90 7.71
N ALA A 111 -3.48 13.94 6.58
CA ALA A 111 -2.67 15.08 6.21
C ALA A 111 -3.50 16.32 5.86
N ASN A 112 -4.79 16.14 5.55
CA ASN A 112 -5.70 17.23 5.23
C ASN A 112 -6.25 17.87 6.52
N ASP A 113 -5.81 19.08 6.83
CA ASP A 113 -6.29 19.85 7.97
C ASP A 113 -7.79 20.18 7.92
N ASP A 114 -8.39 20.24 6.73
CA ASP A 114 -9.84 20.49 6.57
C ASP A 114 -10.70 19.37 7.17
N CYS A 115 -10.12 18.16 7.32
CA CYS A 115 -10.77 17.04 7.98
C CYS A 115 -10.75 17.10 9.51
N ARG A 116 -9.99 18.04 10.12
CA ARG A 116 -9.79 18.12 11.59
C ARG A 116 -11.10 18.10 12.37
N ASP A 117 -11.97 19.03 12.03
CA ASP A 117 -13.21 19.22 12.79
C ASP A 117 -14.16 18.03 12.65
N VAL A 118 -14.26 17.45 11.45
CA VAL A 118 -15.12 16.28 11.23
C VAL A 118 -14.57 15.06 11.95
N ILE A 119 -13.26 14.82 11.92
CA ILE A 119 -12.65 13.72 12.68
C ILE A 119 -12.91 13.88 14.17
N CYS A 120 -12.65 15.07 14.73
CA CYS A 120 -12.87 15.34 16.15
C CYS A 120 -14.35 15.18 16.54
N ARG A 121 -15.30 15.66 15.73
CA ARG A 121 -16.73 15.45 16.00
C ARG A 121 -17.13 13.99 15.99
N ASN A 122 -16.65 13.22 15.03
CA ASN A 122 -16.93 11.78 14.95
C ASN A 122 -16.33 11.02 16.13
N LEU A 123 -15.09 11.27 16.48
CA LEU A 123 -14.43 10.57 17.59
C LEU A 123 -14.93 11.02 18.97
N SER A 124 -15.45 12.25 19.12
CA SER A 124 -16.03 12.73 20.38
C SER A 124 -17.28 11.96 20.83
N LYS A 125 -17.88 11.15 19.94
CA LYS A 125 -18.96 10.22 20.29
C LYS A 125 -18.48 9.09 21.21
N VAL A 126 -17.16 8.89 21.30
CA VAL A 126 -16.52 7.95 22.22
C VAL A 126 -15.80 8.74 23.30
N PRO A 127 -15.97 8.41 24.59
CA PRO A 127 -15.24 9.06 25.67
C PRO A 127 -13.74 9.04 25.41
N ARG A 128 -13.09 10.18 25.56
CA ARG A 128 -11.66 10.33 25.28
C ARG A 128 -10.75 9.57 26.25
N GLY A 129 -11.26 9.21 27.40
CA GLY A 129 -10.49 8.66 28.52
C GLY A 129 -10.02 9.76 29.48
N SER A 130 -9.06 9.43 30.34
CA SER A 130 -8.40 10.39 31.21
C SER A 130 -7.36 11.21 30.44
N ASP A 131 -6.95 12.35 30.98
CA ASP A 131 -5.91 13.18 30.39
C ASP A 131 -4.57 12.47 30.30
N ASP A 132 -4.30 11.55 31.22
CA ASP A 132 -3.05 10.76 31.27
C ASP A 132 -3.08 9.58 30.28
N GLU A 133 -4.27 9.05 29.95
CA GLU A 133 -4.43 7.95 28.99
C GLU A 133 -5.63 8.20 28.07
N PRO A 134 -5.48 9.05 27.06
CA PRO A 134 -6.57 9.30 26.10
C PRO A 134 -6.83 8.06 25.24
N ARG A 135 -8.11 7.75 25.00
CA ARG A 135 -8.49 6.64 24.12
C ARG A 135 -8.27 6.94 22.63
N TRP A 136 -8.16 8.20 22.27
CA TRP A 136 -7.89 8.61 20.89
C TRP A 136 -7.16 9.96 20.82
N THR A 137 -6.36 10.10 19.79
CA THR A 137 -5.66 11.35 19.44
C THR A 137 -5.81 11.58 17.94
N VAL A 138 -5.92 12.85 17.55
CA VAL A 138 -5.99 13.25 16.13
C VAL A 138 -4.73 14.02 15.77
N THR A 139 -4.13 13.67 14.63
CA THR A 139 -2.97 14.36 14.07
C THR A 139 -3.22 14.72 12.60
N HIS A 140 -2.57 15.80 12.13
CA HIS A 140 -2.67 16.28 10.75
C HIS A 140 -1.28 16.43 10.16
N THR A 141 -0.72 15.28 9.82
CA THR A 141 0.67 15.21 9.37
C THR A 141 0.77 14.18 8.23
N ASP A 142 1.79 14.28 7.39
CA ASP A 142 2.10 13.24 6.43
C ASP A 142 2.20 11.87 7.13
N ALA A 143 1.55 10.85 6.58
CA ALA A 143 1.46 9.54 7.21
C ALA A 143 2.85 8.87 7.41
N ASN A 144 3.79 9.07 6.49
CA ASN A 144 5.16 8.56 6.65
C ASN A 144 5.87 9.25 7.82
N ARG A 145 5.59 10.54 7.98
CA ARG A 145 6.18 11.32 9.07
C ARG A 145 5.65 10.85 10.42
N VAL A 146 4.33 10.75 10.60
CA VAL A 146 3.76 10.31 11.89
C VAL A 146 4.23 8.91 12.25
N MET A 147 4.26 7.97 11.29
CA MET A 147 4.76 6.62 11.55
C MET A 147 6.25 6.61 11.93
N THR A 148 7.06 7.46 11.29
CA THR A 148 8.49 7.57 11.60
C THR A 148 8.71 8.20 12.98
N GLU A 149 7.96 9.24 13.34
CA GLU A 149 8.01 9.88 14.65
C GLU A 149 7.63 8.88 15.76
N CYS A 150 6.54 8.12 15.58
CA CYS A 150 6.14 7.06 16.52
C CYS A 150 7.23 6.01 16.69
N TYR A 151 7.86 5.56 15.60
CA TYR A 151 8.97 4.62 15.66
C TYR A 151 10.15 5.18 16.47
N LEU A 152 10.55 6.42 16.22
CA LEU A 152 11.68 7.06 16.95
C LEU A 152 11.38 7.26 18.44
N GLN A 153 10.12 7.53 18.79
CA GLN A 153 9.65 7.67 20.18
C GLN A 153 9.36 6.31 20.84
N ARG A 154 9.51 5.19 20.10
CA ARG A 154 9.20 3.82 20.55
C ARG A 154 7.71 3.63 20.89
N GLU A 155 6.86 4.38 20.25
CA GLU A 155 5.40 4.21 20.29
C GLU A 155 4.98 3.25 19.21
N PHE A 156 4.73 2.00 19.57
CA PHE A 156 4.37 0.95 18.63
C PHE A 156 2.88 0.63 18.69
N PHE A 157 2.34 0.24 17.54
CA PHE A 157 0.94 -0.12 17.34
C PHE A 157 0.74 -1.61 17.12
N ASP A 158 -0.40 -2.12 17.57
CA ASP A 158 -0.80 -3.51 17.37
C ASP A 158 -1.44 -3.73 16.01
N LEU A 159 -2.08 -2.68 15.47
CA LEU A 159 -2.59 -2.63 14.11
C LEU A 159 -2.26 -1.26 13.50
N ILE A 160 -1.77 -1.27 12.25
CA ILE A 160 -1.65 -0.07 11.42
C ILE A 160 -2.50 -0.25 10.18
N ASP A 161 -3.40 0.71 9.93
CA ASP A 161 -4.28 0.75 8.78
C ASP A 161 -3.85 1.86 7.82
N ILE A 162 -3.54 1.48 6.57
CA ILE A 162 -3.14 2.38 5.49
C ILE A 162 -4.14 2.22 4.36
N ASP A 163 -5.07 3.16 4.25
CA ASP A 163 -6.09 3.21 3.18
C ASP A 163 -5.74 4.29 2.16
N SER A 164 -4.75 4.02 1.32
CA SER A 164 -4.21 5.00 0.38
C SER A 164 -4.91 5.03 -0.96
N PHE A 165 -4.89 6.20 -1.61
CA PHE A 165 -5.18 6.31 -3.03
C PHE A 165 -3.91 6.03 -3.85
N GLY A 166 -4.04 5.13 -4.84
CA GLY A 166 -2.91 4.72 -5.68
C GLY A 166 -2.03 3.67 -5.02
N SER A 167 -0.72 3.92 -4.99
CA SER A 167 0.28 2.98 -4.48
C SER A 167 0.58 3.22 -3.01
N ASP A 168 0.56 2.17 -2.21
CA ASP A 168 0.99 2.19 -0.78
C ASP A 168 2.47 1.89 -0.59
N SER A 169 3.24 1.72 -1.65
CA SER A 169 4.65 1.31 -1.53
C SER A 169 5.51 2.24 -0.66
N SER A 170 5.21 3.55 -0.66
CA SER A 170 5.92 4.54 0.16
C SER A 170 5.62 4.42 1.66
N PHE A 171 4.47 3.87 2.04
CA PHE A 171 4.06 3.71 3.43
C PHE A 171 4.55 2.41 4.08
N LEU A 172 4.96 1.42 3.27
CA LEU A 172 5.26 0.07 3.75
C LEU A 172 6.35 0.06 4.83
N ARG A 173 7.49 0.67 4.56
CA ARG A 173 8.62 0.65 5.51
C ARG A 173 8.34 1.44 6.80
N PRO A 174 7.83 2.68 6.76
CA PRO A 174 7.45 3.40 7.97
C PRO A 174 6.40 2.65 8.80
N ALA A 175 5.38 2.06 8.16
CA ALA A 175 4.36 1.27 8.85
C ALA A 175 4.95 0.04 9.54
N ILE A 176 5.79 -0.74 8.84
CA ILE A 176 6.44 -1.93 9.42
C ILE A 176 7.33 -1.55 10.62
N ASN A 177 8.03 -0.40 10.56
CA ASN A 177 8.86 0.07 11.66
C ASN A 177 8.05 0.48 12.89
N ALA A 178 6.88 1.10 12.70
CA ALA A 178 6.00 1.54 13.80
C ALA A 178 5.10 0.42 14.34
N LEU A 179 5.11 -0.77 13.72
CA LEU A 179 4.30 -1.90 14.12
C LEU A 179 4.99 -2.72 15.20
N ARG A 180 4.21 -3.22 16.15
CA ARG A 180 4.70 -4.22 17.12
C ARG A 180 4.97 -5.56 16.44
N PHE A 181 5.88 -6.34 17.02
CA PHE A 181 6.01 -7.73 16.61
C PHE A 181 4.72 -8.50 16.89
N ASP A 182 4.32 -9.33 15.95
CA ASP A 182 3.03 -10.01 15.92
C ASP A 182 1.84 -9.07 15.64
N GLY A 183 2.11 -7.82 15.27
CA GLY A 183 1.12 -6.84 14.91
C GLY A 183 0.56 -7.05 13.52
N LEU A 184 -0.55 -6.37 13.24
CA LEU A 184 -1.31 -6.43 12.01
C LEU A 184 -1.08 -5.19 11.15
N LEU A 185 -0.79 -5.39 9.87
CA LEU A 185 -0.71 -4.33 8.86
C LEU A 185 -1.84 -4.52 7.86
N TYR A 186 -2.78 -3.58 7.84
CA TYR A 186 -3.87 -3.56 6.88
C TYR A 186 -3.57 -2.54 5.80
N LEU A 187 -3.48 -3.00 4.57
CA LEU A 187 -3.12 -2.18 3.42
C LEU A 187 -4.27 -2.15 2.42
N THR A 188 -4.58 -0.96 1.94
CA THR A 188 -5.51 -0.75 0.83
C THR A 188 -4.83 0.05 -0.26
N SER A 189 -4.79 -0.49 -1.48
CA SER A 189 -4.23 0.15 -2.67
C SER A 189 -5.26 0.26 -3.77
N THR A 190 -5.19 1.33 -4.55
CA THR A 190 -6.01 1.51 -5.76
C THR A 190 -5.16 1.55 -7.04
N ASP A 191 -3.92 1.06 -7.01
CA ASP A 191 -2.97 1.10 -8.13
C ASP A 191 -3.28 0.05 -9.21
N GLY A 192 -4.42 0.25 -9.90
CA GLY A 192 -4.84 -0.58 -11.03
C GLY A 192 -3.92 -0.46 -12.26
N TYR A 193 -3.16 0.63 -12.39
CA TYR A 193 -2.23 0.78 -13.51
C TYR A 193 -1.02 -0.15 -13.39
N SER A 194 -0.48 -0.30 -12.18
CA SER A 194 0.63 -1.22 -11.92
C SER A 194 0.17 -2.67 -12.03
N SER A 195 -0.96 -3.04 -11.40
CA SER A 195 -1.50 -4.41 -11.45
C SER A 195 -1.96 -4.81 -12.86
N GLY A 196 -2.49 -3.86 -13.64
CA GLY A 196 -2.86 -4.05 -15.04
C GLY A 196 -1.68 -4.14 -16.02
N GLY A 197 -0.44 -3.95 -15.55
CA GLY A 197 0.76 -4.04 -16.36
C GLY A 197 0.99 -2.84 -17.30
N HIS A 198 0.31 -1.71 -17.05
CA HIS A 198 0.48 -0.49 -17.85
C HIS A 198 1.75 0.29 -17.49
N ARG A 199 2.32 0.04 -16.28
CA ARG A 199 3.51 0.71 -15.77
C ARG A 199 4.52 -0.29 -15.20
N PRO A 200 5.09 -1.22 -16.02
CA PRO A 200 5.91 -2.33 -15.52
C PRO A 200 7.18 -1.89 -14.79
N HIS A 201 7.80 -0.79 -15.22
CA HIS A 201 8.98 -0.25 -14.53
C HIS A 201 8.64 0.38 -13.19
N HIS A 202 7.46 1.04 -13.10
CA HIS A 202 6.96 1.58 -11.84
C HIS A 202 6.60 0.45 -10.86
N SER A 203 5.88 -0.58 -11.31
CA SER A 203 5.54 -1.72 -10.46
C SER A 203 6.78 -2.48 -9.98
N LEU A 204 7.83 -2.57 -10.82
CA LEU A 204 9.12 -3.13 -10.42
C LEU A 204 9.78 -2.29 -9.31
N ALA A 205 9.85 -0.97 -9.47
CA ALA A 205 10.45 -0.08 -8.49
C ALA A 205 9.66 -0.06 -7.17
N ALA A 206 8.34 0.06 -7.25
CA ALA A 206 7.45 0.20 -6.09
C ALA A 206 7.29 -1.11 -5.30
N TYR A 207 7.10 -2.24 -6.00
CA TYR A 207 6.71 -3.51 -5.38
C TYR A 207 7.69 -4.66 -5.63
N GLY A 208 8.72 -4.47 -6.45
CA GLY A 208 9.64 -5.52 -6.84
C GLY A 208 9.05 -6.51 -7.86
N ALA A 209 7.96 -6.16 -8.53
CA ALA A 209 7.23 -7.01 -9.46
C ALA A 209 7.16 -6.37 -10.86
N TYR A 210 7.80 -6.97 -11.85
CA TYR A 210 7.67 -6.54 -13.24
C TYR A 210 6.41 -7.14 -13.84
N VAL A 211 5.34 -6.37 -13.90
CA VAL A 211 4.02 -6.83 -14.34
C VAL A 211 3.76 -6.42 -15.78
N ARG A 212 3.31 -7.37 -16.60
CA ARG A 212 2.78 -7.15 -17.95
C ARG A 212 1.28 -7.40 -17.95
N PRO A 213 0.52 -6.89 -18.93
CA PRO A 213 -0.92 -7.14 -19.01
C PRO A 213 -1.25 -8.63 -18.98
N LEU A 214 -2.11 -9.02 -18.04
CA LEU A 214 -2.57 -10.38 -17.81
C LEU A 214 -4.08 -10.37 -17.54
N PRO A 215 -4.83 -11.42 -17.92
CA PRO A 215 -6.27 -11.47 -17.74
C PRO A 215 -6.70 -11.55 -16.26
N TYR A 216 -5.79 -11.87 -15.36
CA TYR A 216 -6.00 -11.95 -13.90
C TYR A 216 -5.29 -10.83 -13.14
N SER A 217 -5.32 -9.61 -13.68
CA SER A 217 -4.66 -8.42 -13.11
C SER A 217 -5.08 -8.12 -11.67
N ASN A 218 -6.31 -8.48 -11.28
CA ASN A 218 -6.80 -8.28 -9.91
C ASN A 218 -6.07 -9.18 -8.91
N GLU A 219 -5.83 -10.44 -9.25
CA GLU A 219 -5.02 -11.35 -8.45
C GLU A 219 -3.56 -10.88 -8.39
N ILE A 220 -3.02 -10.41 -9.52
CA ILE A 220 -1.67 -9.84 -9.57
C ILE A 220 -1.54 -8.63 -8.65
N GLY A 221 -2.54 -7.76 -8.59
CA GLY A 221 -2.56 -6.60 -7.69
C GLY A 221 -2.42 -6.99 -6.22
N LEU A 222 -3.18 -7.99 -5.78
CA LEU A 222 -3.08 -8.51 -4.41
C LEU A 222 -1.70 -9.11 -4.12
N ARG A 223 -1.17 -9.93 -5.03
CA ARG A 223 0.17 -10.55 -4.89
C ARG A 223 1.28 -9.52 -4.93
N MET A 224 1.17 -8.50 -5.78
CA MET A 224 2.12 -7.40 -5.89
C MET A 224 2.20 -6.62 -4.57
N LEU A 225 1.07 -6.31 -3.95
CA LEU A 225 0.99 -5.62 -2.68
C LEU A 225 1.61 -6.45 -1.54
N ILE A 226 1.27 -7.74 -1.46
CA ILE A 226 1.88 -8.68 -0.50
C ILE A 226 3.39 -8.77 -0.72
N GLY A 227 3.82 -8.95 -1.98
CA GLY A 227 5.24 -9.06 -2.34
C GLY A 227 6.06 -7.82 -1.98
N GLY A 228 5.50 -6.63 -2.19
CA GLY A 228 6.09 -5.37 -1.76
C GLY A 228 6.30 -5.31 -0.25
N ALA A 229 5.29 -5.68 0.52
CA ALA A 229 5.38 -5.73 1.98
C ALA A 229 6.41 -6.78 2.46
N VAL A 230 6.44 -7.96 1.86
CA VAL A 230 7.45 -9.01 2.15
C VAL A 230 8.86 -8.49 1.88
N ARG A 231 9.08 -7.81 0.77
CA ARG A 231 10.37 -7.22 0.42
C ARG A 231 10.83 -6.21 1.46
N GLU A 232 9.98 -5.26 1.83
CA GLU A 232 10.33 -4.22 2.80
C GLU A 232 10.58 -4.80 4.20
N ALA A 233 9.78 -5.76 4.64
CA ALA A 233 9.98 -6.46 5.91
C ALA A 233 11.27 -7.29 5.92
N SER A 234 11.60 -7.95 4.81
CA SER A 234 12.80 -8.78 4.68
C SER A 234 14.09 -7.97 4.87
N VAL A 235 14.13 -6.73 4.37
CA VAL A 235 15.26 -5.81 4.58
C VAL A 235 15.46 -5.50 6.08
N LEU A 236 14.39 -5.55 6.86
CA LEU A 236 14.40 -5.33 8.32
C LEU A 236 14.59 -6.62 9.12
N GLY A 237 14.80 -7.76 8.46
CA GLY A 237 14.92 -9.08 9.10
C GLY A 237 13.60 -9.57 9.70
N LEU A 238 12.47 -9.10 9.16
CA LEU A 238 11.13 -9.47 9.62
C LEU A 238 10.45 -10.38 8.60
N ARG A 239 9.51 -11.18 9.09
CA ARG A 239 8.66 -12.07 8.30
C ARG A 239 7.24 -11.52 8.24
N VAL A 240 6.67 -11.54 7.04
CA VAL A 240 5.26 -11.21 6.79
C VAL A 240 4.47 -12.49 6.51
N VAL A 241 3.31 -12.61 7.14
CA VAL A 241 2.36 -13.70 6.91
C VAL A 241 1.03 -13.09 6.47
N PRO A 242 0.58 -13.32 5.23
CA PRO A 242 -0.75 -12.91 4.80
C PRO A 242 -1.83 -13.66 5.59
N LEU A 243 -2.79 -12.93 6.14
CA LEU A 243 -3.95 -13.50 6.84
C LEU A 243 -5.14 -13.63 5.88
N PHE A 244 -5.39 -12.58 5.12
CA PHE A 244 -6.34 -12.59 4.01
C PHE A 244 -5.97 -11.52 2.97
N SER A 245 -6.54 -11.68 1.78
CA SER A 245 -6.55 -10.67 0.72
C SER A 245 -7.94 -10.54 0.13
N TYR A 246 -8.32 -9.33 -0.27
CA TYR A 246 -9.64 -9.02 -0.77
C TYR A 246 -9.58 -8.01 -1.91
N TYR A 247 -10.25 -8.31 -3.01
CA TYR A 247 -10.44 -7.39 -4.12
C TYR A 247 -11.89 -6.90 -4.13
N SER A 248 -12.09 -5.58 -4.13
CA SER A 248 -13.43 -4.99 -4.18
C SER A 248 -13.90 -4.84 -5.62
N TYR A 249 -15.12 -5.24 -5.90
CA TYR A 249 -15.70 -5.25 -7.26
C TYR A 249 -15.95 -3.85 -7.85
N HIS A 250 -16.03 -2.82 -7.03
CA HIS A 250 -16.39 -1.46 -7.44
C HIS A 250 -15.19 -0.63 -7.99
N GLY A 251 -14.07 -1.27 -8.26
CA GLY A 251 -12.89 -0.63 -8.83
C GLY A 251 -11.63 -1.40 -8.51
N PRO A 252 -10.44 -0.94 -8.94
CA PRO A 252 -9.19 -1.60 -8.62
C PRO A 252 -8.81 -1.31 -7.17
N VAL A 253 -9.55 -1.90 -6.22
CA VAL A 253 -9.31 -1.74 -4.79
C VAL A 253 -8.82 -3.06 -4.21
N PHE A 254 -7.53 -3.09 -3.88
CA PHE A 254 -6.81 -4.24 -3.35
C PHE A 254 -6.62 -4.06 -1.85
N ARG A 255 -7.03 -5.05 -1.07
CA ARG A 255 -6.85 -5.03 0.39
C ARG A 255 -6.14 -6.29 0.85
N VAL A 256 -5.15 -6.13 1.72
CA VAL A 256 -4.44 -7.25 2.31
C VAL A 256 -4.24 -7.01 3.81
N MET A 257 -4.52 -8.03 4.60
CA MET A 257 -4.19 -8.05 6.03
C MET A 257 -2.99 -8.95 6.23
N LEU A 258 -1.95 -8.38 6.82
CA LEU A 258 -0.67 -9.02 7.01
C LEU A 258 -0.33 -9.06 8.50
N ARG A 259 0.30 -10.14 8.96
CA ARG A 259 0.91 -10.24 10.28
C ARG A 259 2.41 -10.14 10.15
N VAL A 260 3.04 -9.27 10.94
CA VAL A 260 4.48 -9.00 10.89
C VAL A 260 5.16 -9.58 12.12
N ASN A 261 6.10 -10.50 11.91
CA ASN A 261 6.75 -11.25 12.97
C ASN A 261 8.27 -11.23 12.87
N ARG A 262 8.95 -11.51 13.99
CA ARG A 262 10.34 -11.97 13.95
C ARG A 262 10.38 -13.43 13.48
N GLY A 263 11.37 -13.79 12.70
CA GLY A 263 11.56 -15.17 12.29
C GLY A 263 12.55 -15.33 11.16
N LYS A 264 12.93 -16.56 10.87
CA LYS A 264 13.66 -16.85 9.63
C LYS A 264 12.81 -16.36 8.47
N LEU A 265 13.43 -15.61 7.56
CA LEU A 265 12.84 -15.33 6.28
C LEU A 265 12.35 -16.66 5.70
N SER A 266 11.12 -16.69 5.21
CA SER A 266 10.68 -17.85 4.44
C SER A 266 11.68 -18.06 3.30
N ASP A 267 11.99 -19.31 3.02
CA ASP A 267 12.69 -19.65 1.79
C ASP A 267 11.96 -18.96 0.61
N ASN A 268 12.68 -18.68 -0.45
CA ASN A 268 12.11 -18.01 -1.63
C ASN A 268 11.14 -18.93 -2.42
N SER A 269 10.57 -19.92 -1.79
CA SER A 269 9.67 -20.92 -2.39
C SER A 269 8.41 -20.29 -3.00
N HIS A 270 8.03 -19.11 -2.53
CA HIS A 270 6.86 -18.37 -3.04
C HIS A 270 7.21 -17.25 -4.02
N TYR A 271 8.50 -17.02 -4.31
CA TYR A 271 8.95 -16.06 -5.29
C TYR A 271 9.25 -16.77 -6.61
N SER A 272 8.55 -16.40 -7.66
CA SER A 272 8.66 -17.08 -8.95
C SER A 272 8.34 -16.15 -10.11
N PHE A 273 8.76 -16.57 -11.31
CA PHE A 273 8.31 -15.96 -12.54
C PHE A 273 7.08 -16.70 -13.03
N VAL A 274 6.11 -15.96 -13.56
CA VAL A 274 4.89 -16.52 -14.16
C VAL A 274 4.88 -16.16 -15.65
N SER A 275 4.73 -17.16 -16.51
CA SER A 275 4.42 -16.95 -17.92
C SER A 275 2.97 -17.25 -18.20
N TYR A 276 2.39 -16.53 -19.16
CA TYR A 276 1.03 -16.72 -19.61
C TYR A 276 1.02 -16.90 -21.15
N CYS A 277 0.35 -17.94 -21.62
CA CYS A 277 0.17 -18.19 -23.05
C CYS A 277 -1.15 -17.57 -23.52
N HIS A 278 -1.08 -16.58 -24.40
CA HIS A 278 -2.28 -15.92 -24.95
C HIS A 278 -3.08 -16.81 -25.92
N GLN A 279 -2.49 -17.91 -26.42
CA GLN A 279 -3.19 -18.83 -27.33
C GLN A 279 -4.05 -19.84 -26.57
N CYS A 280 -3.50 -20.49 -25.55
CA CYS A 280 -4.19 -21.54 -24.82
C CYS A 280 -4.65 -21.15 -23.41
N GLY A 281 -4.34 -19.94 -22.93
CA GLY A 281 -4.71 -19.48 -21.59
C GLY A 281 -3.93 -20.14 -20.46
N ASN A 282 -2.93 -20.98 -20.74
CA ASN A 282 -2.17 -21.66 -19.71
C ASN A 282 -1.18 -20.72 -19.01
N SER A 283 -1.05 -20.87 -17.70
CA SER A 283 -0.06 -20.16 -16.87
C SER A 283 0.92 -21.18 -16.29
N GLN A 284 2.20 -20.86 -16.38
CA GLN A 284 3.27 -21.68 -15.82
C GLN A 284 4.12 -20.86 -14.86
N THR A 285 4.53 -21.49 -13.76
CA THR A 285 5.36 -20.88 -12.73
C THR A 285 6.78 -21.45 -12.79
N PHE A 286 7.77 -20.59 -12.77
CA PHE A 286 9.18 -20.95 -12.81
C PHE A 286 9.87 -20.50 -11.51
N HIS A 287 10.39 -21.48 -10.77
CA HIS A 287 11.08 -21.25 -9.50
C HIS A 287 12.60 -21.36 -9.66
N GLY A 288 13.34 -20.50 -8.95
CA GLY A 288 14.75 -20.64 -8.66
C GLY A 288 15.72 -20.61 -9.85
N MET A 289 16.84 -21.32 -9.74
CA MET A 289 18.01 -21.23 -10.61
C MET A 289 17.79 -21.61 -12.09
N ASN A 290 16.73 -22.32 -12.41
CA ASN A 290 16.38 -22.63 -13.79
C ASN A 290 15.80 -21.42 -14.55
N SER A 291 15.49 -20.33 -13.85
CA SER A 291 14.86 -19.12 -14.40
C SER A 291 15.85 -18.26 -15.20
N VAL A 292 17.15 -18.35 -14.94
CA VAL A 292 18.15 -17.47 -15.57
C VAL A 292 18.26 -17.72 -17.09
N ARG A 293 17.91 -18.91 -17.57
CA ARG A 293 17.86 -19.22 -19.00
C ARG A 293 16.60 -18.75 -19.73
N LEU A 294 15.57 -18.35 -19.00
CA LEU A 294 14.24 -18.06 -19.56
C LEU A 294 13.89 -16.57 -19.63
N VAL A 295 14.69 -15.69 -19.03
CA VAL A 295 14.35 -14.25 -18.93
C VAL A 295 14.54 -13.49 -20.26
N ALA A 296 15.32 -14.02 -21.20
CA ALA A 296 15.63 -13.31 -22.43
C ALA A 296 14.60 -13.39 -23.58
N PRO A 297 13.87 -14.48 -23.84
CA PRO A 297 13.14 -14.57 -25.11
C PRO A 297 11.66 -14.17 -25.09
N VAL A 298 10.98 -14.21 -23.94
CA VAL A 298 9.51 -14.05 -23.92
C VAL A 298 9.06 -12.59 -23.95
N ALA A 299 9.93 -11.65 -23.65
CA ALA A 299 9.60 -10.22 -23.63
C ALA A 299 9.73 -9.51 -25.00
N MET A 300 10.23 -10.18 -26.05
CA MET A 300 10.58 -9.53 -27.33
C MET A 300 10.00 -10.17 -28.59
N GLN A 301 8.84 -10.74 -28.55
CA GLN A 301 8.13 -11.06 -29.80
C GLN A 301 6.94 -10.13 -29.99
N SER A 302 7.22 -8.88 -30.36
CA SER A 302 6.34 -8.13 -31.24
C SER A 302 6.67 -8.56 -32.68
N PRO A 303 5.71 -8.73 -33.60
CA PRO A 303 5.99 -9.01 -34.99
C PRO A 303 6.55 -7.73 -35.63
N LEU A 304 7.88 -7.65 -35.72
CA LEU A 304 8.52 -6.71 -36.61
C LEU A 304 8.64 -7.35 -38.00
N SER A 305 7.97 -6.68 -38.93
CA SER A 305 8.04 -6.95 -40.37
C SER A 305 9.47 -7.15 -40.87
N SER A 306 9.57 -8.15 -41.75
CA SER A 306 10.68 -8.48 -42.59
C SER A 306 11.59 -7.31 -43.05
N ARG A 307 12.85 -7.37 -42.76
CA ARG A 307 14.01 -7.25 -43.70
C ARG A 307 15.30 -7.07 -42.90
N GLY A 308 16.21 -8.04 -43.06
CA GLY A 308 17.62 -7.92 -42.65
C GLY A 308 18.20 -9.26 -42.23
N ARG A 309 18.86 -9.92 -43.18
CA ARG A 309 19.72 -11.09 -42.92
C ARG A 309 20.85 -10.69 -42.00
N PHE A 310 20.95 -11.32 -40.82
CA PHE A 310 22.22 -11.55 -40.13
C PHE A 310 22.11 -12.73 -39.17
N GLY A 311 22.97 -13.75 -39.33
CA GLY A 311 23.40 -14.69 -38.31
C GLY A 311 22.38 -15.73 -37.86
N GLN A 312 22.27 -16.83 -38.57
CA GLN A 312 21.77 -18.10 -38.01
C GLN A 312 22.71 -18.58 -36.91
N ASP A 313 22.10 -19.28 -35.94
CA ASP A 313 22.72 -20.06 -34.88
C ASP A 313 22.91 -19.32 -33.55
N LEU A 314 21.88 -19.39 -32.68
CA LEU A 314 22.04 -19.59 -31.23
C LEU A 314 20.71 -19.58 -30.42
N PHE A 315 19.52 -19.69 -31.04
CA PHE A 315 18.24 -19.77 -30.29
C PHE A 315 17.42 -20.99 -30.70
N THR A 316 17.77 -22.13 -30.14
CA THR A 316 16.83 -23.24 -30.07
C THR A 316 15.77 -22.93 -29.03
N THR A 317 14.54 -22.79 -29.45
CA THR A 317 13.35 -22.66 -28.58
C THR A 317 13.33 -23.82 -27.59
N PRO A 318 13.17 -23.59 -26.29
CA PRO A 318 13.06 -24.69 -25.32
C PRO A 318 11.85 -25.56 -25.66
N PRO A 319 11.94 -26.90 -25.49
CA PRO A 319 10.92 -27.86 -25.91
C PRO A 319 9.55 -27.69 -25.23
N ILE A 320 9.43 -26.82 -24.25
CA ILE A 320 8.19 -26.54 -23.50
C ILE A 320 7.23 -25.59 -24.27
N LEU A 321 7.75 -24.78 -25.19
CA LEU A 321 6.92 -23.88 -26.02
C LEU A 321 6.38 -24.54 -27.30
N GLN A 322 6.82 -25.73 -27.63
CA GLN A 322 6.35 -26.49 -28.80
C GLN A 322 5.06 -27.30 -28.54
N LYS A 323 4.50 -27.26 -27.31
CA LYS A 323 3.28 -27.98 -26.93
C LYS A 323 2.06 -27.08 -26.64
N CYS A 324 2.09 -25.81 -27.02
CA CYS A 324 0.89 -24.98 -27.05
C CYS A 324 0.24 -24.96 -28.42
#